data_311cf004e145aae52381be70beed8b2d
#
_entry.id   311cf004e145aae52381be70beed8b2d
#
_cell.length_a   1.000
_cell.length_b   1.000
_cell.length_c   1.000
_cell.angle_alpha   90.00
_cell.angle_beta   90.00
_cell.angle_gamma   90.00
#
_symmetry.space_group_name_H-M   'P 1'
#
loop_
_entity.id
_entity.type
_entity.pdbx_description
1 polymer ?
#
loop_
_entity_poly.entity_id
_entity_poly.type
_entity_poly.pdbx_seq_one_letter_code
_entity_poly.pdbx_strand_id
1 'polypeptide(L)'
;MEKEKNKKEENEVIDEVTTEEENNETAEALVKKIKEKLKKCEAEKREYLSGWQRAKADFINARREEEERREGFIKFSERELILRFLDLADSFDRLFADKKAWETIDKNWRQGVENLHSQFADIFKKRKVEVVDAVGKIFDPQEHESIGEIKVDKKEKEGIVMEELRRGYKMHGAVIRPSLVKIGKLS
;
A
#
# COMPACT_ATOMS: atom_id res chain seq x y z
N MET A 1 -22.07 -21.76 -30.83
CA MET A 1 -20.90 -22.64 -30.75
C MET A 1 -20.96 -23.60 -29.55
N GLU A 2 -21.27 -23.16 -28.32
CA GLU A 2 -21.41 -24.10 -27.18
C GLU A 2 -22.63 -25.04 -27.25
N LYS A 3 -23.76 -24.57 -27.78
CA LYS A 3 -24.99 -25.40 -27.95
C LYS A 3 -24.87 -26.47 -29.04
N GLU A 4 -24.00 -26.27 -30.00
CA GLU A 4 -23.73 -27.28 -31.06
C GLU A 4 -22.74 -28.36 -30.61
N LYS A 5 -21.82 -28.04 -29.73
CA LYS A 5 -20.92 -29.01 -29.11
C LYS A 5 -21.69 -29.98 -28.19
N ASN A 6 -22.55 -29.43 -27.31
CA ASN A 6 -23.37 -30.28 -26.42
C ASN A 6 -24.29 -31.24 -27.22
N LYS A 7 -24.84 -30.77 -28.34
CA LYS A 7 -25.72 -31.62 -29.17
C LYS A 7 -24.95 -32.69 -29.93
N LYS A 8 -23.67 -32.48 -30.24
CA LYS A 8 -22.79 -33.52 -30.83
C LYS A 8 -22.38 -34.55 -29.80
N GLU A 9 -22.06 -34.14 -28.58
CA GLU A 9 -21.68 -35.06 -27.50
C GLU A 9 -22.89 -35.90 -27.04
N GLU A 10 -24.11 -35.33 -27.00
CA GLU A 10 -25.33 -36.08 -26.73
C GLU A 10 -25.65 -37.11 -27.84
N ASN A 11 -25.44 -36.77 -29.11
CA ASN A 11 -25.64 -37.70 -30.22
C ASN A 11 -24.57 -38.79 -30.28
N GLU A 12 -23.29 -38.49 -30.00
CA GLU A 12 -22.22 -39.50 -29.93
C GLU A 12 -22.50 -40.53 -28.81
N VAL A 13 -23.04 -40.10 -27.67
CA VAL A 13 -23.44 -41.01 -26.57
C VAL A 13 -24.63 -41.89 -26.95
N ILE A 14 -25.57 -41.33 -27.76
CA ILE A 14 -26.74 -42.12 -28.23
C ILE A 14 -26.32 -43.10 -29.31
N ASP A 15 -25.42 -42.70 -30.24
CA ASP A 15 -24.88 -43.59 -31.29
C ASP A 15 -24.00 -44.71 -30.71
N GLU A 16 -23.21 -44.44 -29.66
CA GLU A 16 -22.41 -45.49 -28.96
C GLU A 16 -23.28 -46.50 -28.26
N VAL A 17 -24.47 -46.14 -27.76
CA VAL A 17 -25.44 -47.02 -27.13
C VAL A 17 -26.18 -47.86 -28.16
N THR A 18 -26.47 -47.31 -29.36
CA THR A 18 -27.20 -48.04 -30.42
C THR A 18 -26.30 -48.99 -31.23
N THR A 19 -25.00 -48.77 -31.36
CA THR A 19 -24.07 -49.67 -32.04
C THR A 19 -23.64 -50.89 -31.20
N GLU A 20 -23.85 -50.88 -29.88
CA GLU A 20 -23.58 -52.05 -29.01
C GLU A 20 -24.77 -53.03 -28.89
N GLU A 21 -25.93 -52.73 -29.49
CA GLU A 21 -27.12 -53.62 -29.48
C GLU A 21 -26.99 -54.91 -30.34
N GLU A 22 -25.92 -55.03 -31.15
CA GLU A 22 -25.69 -56.29 -31.90
C GLU A 22 -24.97 -57.37 -31.11
N ASN A 23 -24.54 -57.14 -29.88
CA ASN A 23 -24.01 -58.15 -28.99
C ASN A 23 -25.04 -58.49 -27.90
N ASN A 24 -25.44 -59.70 -27.85
CA ASN A 24 -26.33 -60.42 -26.91
C ASN A 24 -26.15 -60.12 -25.41
N GLU A 25 -26.13 -58.85 -25.04
CA GLU A 25 -26.08 -58.40 -23.62
C GLU A 25 -27.51 -58.37 -23.04
N THR A 26 -27.72 -59.02 -21.92
CA THR A 26 -29.00 -58.97 -21.20
C THR A 26 -29.28 -57.52 -20.73
N ALA A 27 -30.55 -57.09 -20.74
CA ALA A 27 -30.97 -55.75 -20.29
C ALA A 27 -30.37 -55.37 -18.92
N GLU A 28 -30.11 -56.36 -18.07
CA GLU A 28 -29.49 -56.18 -16.76
C GLU A 28 -27.99 -55.77 -16.86
N ALA A 29 -27.25 -56.32 -17.83
CA ALA A 29 -25.84 -55.96 -18.06
C ALA A 29 -25.71 -54.51 -18.58
N LEU A 30 -26.61 -54.08 -19.47
CA LEU A 30 -26.69 -52.69 -19.94
C LEU A 30 -26.98 -51.68 -18.81
N VAL A 31 -27.97 -52.02 -17.97
CA VAL A 31 -28.32 -51.20 -16.79
C VAL A 31 -27.15 -51.07 -15.84
N LYS A 32 -26.38 -52.14 -15.64
CA LYS A 32 -25.18 -52.13 -14.78
C LYS A 32 -24.10 -51.20 -15.37
N LYS A 33 -23.80 -51.30 -16.66
CA LYS A 33 -22.83 -50.42 -17.36
C LYS A 33 -23.24 -48.95 -17.28
N ILE A 34 -24.52 -48.63 -17.49
CA ILE A 34 -25.03 -47.26 -17.39
C ILE A 34 -24.88 -46.71 -15.97
N LYS A 35 -25.21 -47.53 -14.96
CA LYS A 35 -25.02 -47.13 -13.55
C LYS A 35 -23.55 -46.85 -13.21
N GLU A 36 -22.63 -47.66 -13.72
CA GLU A 36 -21.20 -47.47 -13.53
C GLU A 36 -20.69 -46.16 -14.21
N LYS A 37 -21.10 -45.92 -15.48
CA LYS A 37 -20.82 -44.67 -16.21
C LYS A 37 -21.39 -43.44 -15.48
N LEU A 38 -22.63 -43.54 -14.97
CA LEU A 38 -23.26 -42.49 -14.19
C LEU A 38 -22.48 -42.17 -12.91
N LYS A 39 -22.13 -43.23 -12.15
CA LYS A 39 -21.34 -43.07 -10.91
C LYS A 39 -19.98 -42.43 -11.16
N LYS A 40 -19.32 -42.76 -12.28
CA LYS A 40 -18.04 -42.14 -12.70
C LYS A 40 -18.26 -40.70 -13.04
N CYS A 41 -19.25 -40.36 -13.86
CA CYS A 41 -19.58 -38.98 -14.23
C CYS A 41 -19.95 -38.13 -13.01
N GLU A 42 -20.69 -38.68 -12.04
CA GLU A 42 -21.00 -37.96 -10.81
C GLU A 42 -19.76 -37.72 -9.92
N ALA A 43 -18.80 -38.68 -9.94
CA ALA A 43 -17.53 -38.51 -9.24
C ALA A 43 -16.68 -37.41 -9.88
N GLU A 44 -16.54 -37.46 -11.21
CA GLU A 44 -15.83 -36.42 -11.98
C GLU A 44 -16.48 -35.03 -11.79
N LYS A 45 -17.82 -34.95 -11.87
CA LYS A 45 -18.57 -33.71 -11.59
C LYS A 45 -18.26 -33.16 -10.20
N ARG A 46 -18.20 -34.01 -9.17
CA ARG A 46 -17.86 -33.57 -7.80
C ARG A 46 -16.43 -33.05 -7.70
N GLU A 47 -15.50 -33.74 -8.38
CA GLU A 47 -14.10 -33.33 -8.43
C GLU A 47 -13.93 -31.98 -9.12
N TYR A 48 -14.54 -31.79 -10.31
CA TYR A 48 -14.53 -30.52 -11.02
C TYR A 48 -15.19 -29.39 -10.22
N LEU A 49 -16.31 -29.68 -9.54
CA LEU A 49 -16.97 -28.68 -8.70
C LEU A 49 -16.07 -28.25 -7.53
N SER A 50 -15.43 -29.20 -6.86
CA SER A 50 -14.50 -28.96 -5.78
C SER A 50 -13.29 -28.17 -6.26
N GLY A 51 -12.71 -28.56 -7.41
CA GLY A 51 -11.61 -27.83 -8.06
C GLY A 51 -12.01 -26.40 -8.43
N TRP A 52 -13.19 -26.22 -9.00
CA TRP A 52 -13.70 -24.90 -9.35
C TRP A 52 -13.91 -24.01 -8.11
N GLN A 53 -14.48 -24.58 -7.03
CA GLN A 53 -14.67 -23.84 -5.77
C GLN A 53 -13.33 -23.40 -5.18
N ARG A 54 -12.33 -24.28 -5.20
CA ARG A 54 -10.97 -23.95 -4.74
C ARG A 54 -10.36 -22.87 -5.60
N ALA A 55 -10.36 -23.04 -6.92
CA ALA A 55 -9.81 -22.05 -7.84
C ALA A 55 -10.49 -20.67 -7.69
N LYS A 56 -11.81 -20.65 -7.46
CA LYS A 56 -12.56 -19.42 -7.20
C LYS A 56 -12.12 -18.76 -5.89
N ALA A 57 -11.92 -19.54 -4.83
CA ALA A 57 -11.44 -19.03 -3.55
C ALA A 57 -10.01 -18.46 -3.69
N ASP A 58 -9.12 -19.20 -4.36
CA ASP A 58 -7.74 -18.78 -4.60
C ASP A 58 -7.69 -17.50 -5.45
N PHE A 59 -8.55 -17.37 -6.45
CA PHE A 59 -8.67 -16.16 -7.26
C PHE A 59 -9.09 -14.94 -6.44
N ILE A 60 -10.09 -15.12 -5.54
CA ILE A 60 -10.55 -14.04 -4.66
C ILE A 60 -9.42 -13.59 -3.71
N ASN A 61 -8.70 -14.55 -3.12
CA ASN A 61 -7.58 -14.28 -2.23
C ASN A 61 -6.44 -13.55 -2.98
N ALA A 62 -6.05 -14.08 -4.14
CA ALA A 62 -5.01 -13.47 -4.96
C ALA A 62 -5.37 -12.03 -5.39
N ARG A 63 -6.63 -11.78 -5.73
CA ARG A 63 -7.10 -10.44 -6.07
C ARG A 63 -7.01 -9.48 -4.89
N ARG A 64 -7.39 -9.94 -3.70
CA ARG A 64 -7.29 -9.13 -2.47
C ARG A 64 -5.83 -8.81 -2.14
N GLU A 65 -4.95 -9.80 -2.19
CA GLU A 65 -3.52 -9.61 -1.96
C GLU A 65 -2.89 -8.64 -2.98
N GLU A 66 -3.33 -8.70 -4.24
CA GLU A 66 -2.87 -7.79 -5.27
C GLU A 66 -3.31 -6.35 -5.00
N GLU A 67 -4.54 -6.15 -4.52
CA GLU A 67 -5.07 -4.84 -4.17
C GLU A 67 -4.31 -4.25 -2.97
N GLU A 68 -4.06 -5.05 -1.93
CA GLU A 68 -3.25 -4.66 -0.76
C GLU A 68 -1.81 -4.31 -1.15
N ARG A 69 -1.18 -5.11 -2.04
CA ARG A 69 0.17 -4.82 -2.57
C ARG A 69 0.20 -3.53 -3.38
N ARG A 70 -0.81 -3.30 -4.20
CA ARG A 70 -0.93 -2.08 -5.02
C ARG A 70 -1.05 -0.84 -4.14
N GLU A 71 -1.90 -0.89 -3.12
CA GLU A 71 -2.01 0.21 -2.15
C GLU A 71 -0.69 0.47 -1.41
N GLY A 72 -0.02 -0.58 -0.97
CA GLY A 72 1.29 -0.48 -0.33
C GLY A 72 2.33 0.15 -1.26
N PHE A 73 2.35 -0.24 -2.53
CA PHE A 73 3.27 0.31 -3.52
C PHE A 73 3.00 1.80 -3.78
N ILE A 74 1.72 2.22 -3.88
CA ILE A 74 1.36 3.63 -4.05
C ILE A 74 1.85 4.45 -2.85
N LYS A 75 1.56 3.99 -1.62
CA LYS A 75 2.01 4.68 -0.39
C LYS A 75 3.54 4.77 -0.32
N PHE A 76 4.25 3.72 -0.69
CA PHE A 76 5.70 3.70 -0.72
C PHE A 76 6.26 4.69 -1.75
N SER A 77 5.71 4.70 -2.97
CA SER A 77 6.15 5.60 -4.04
C SER A 77 5.88 7.07 -3.71
N GLU A 78 4.74 7.36 -3.08
CA GLU A 78 4.43 8.72 -2.59
C GLU A 78 5.43 9.16 -1.52
N ARG A 79 5.77 8.29 -0.57
CA ARG A 79 6.75 8.56 0.47
C ARG A 79 8.12 8.90 -0.12
N GLU A 80 8.61 8.10 -1.06
CA GLU A 80 9.89 8.33 -1.75
C GLU A 80 9.92 9.69 -2.47
N LEU A 81 8.84 10.02 -3.16
CA LEU A 81 8.72 11.30 -3.83
C LEU A 81 8.75 12.47 -2.83
N ILE A 82 7.99 12.39 -1.75
CA ILE A 82 7.96 13.42 -0.70
C ILE A 82 9.34 13.57 -0.06
N LEU A 83 10.04 12.49 0.25
CA LEU A 83 11.39 12.55 0.83
C LEU A 83 12.35 13.40 -0.03
N ARG A 84 12.28 13.27 -1.35
CA ARG A 84 13.10 14.10 -2.28
C ARG A 84 12.70 15.57 -2.24
N PHE A 85 11.43 15.88 -2.00
CA PHE A 85 10.96 17.25 -1.85
C PHE A 85 11.30 17.87 -0.49
N LEU A 86 11.65 17.06 0.53
CA LEU A 86 12.05 17.62 1.83
C LEU A 86 13.33 18.46 1.75
N ASP A 87 14.25 18.14 0.84
CA ASP A 87 15.46 18.97 0.62
C ASP A 87 15.10 20.36 0.09
N LEU A 88 14.04 20.47 -0.71
CA LEU A 88 13.51 21.74 -1.14
C LEU A 88 12.84 22.50 0.02
N ALA A 89 12.10 21.80 0.88
CA ALA A 89 11.53 22.38 2.10
C ALA A 89 12.62 22.95 3.00
N ASP A 90 13.71 22.19 3.24
CA ASP A 90 14.86 22.64 4.02
C ASP A 90 15.54 23.87 3.39
N SER A 91 15.49 24.00 2.07
CA SER A 91 16.04 25.17 1.38
C SER A 91 15.19 26.42 1.61
N PHE A 92 13.86 26.29 1.63
CA PHE A 92 12.98 27.38 2.04
C PHE A 92 13.16 27.77 3.50
N ASP A 93 13.31 26.78 4.41
CA ASP A 93 13.58 27.07 5.82
C ASP A 93 14.88 27.86 6.01
N ARG A 94 15.96 27.50 5.30
CA ARG A 94 17.23 28.26 5.32
C ARG A 94 17.06 29.67 4.75
N LEU A 95 16.29 29.83 3.67
CA LEU A 95 16.05 31.13 3.04
C LEU A 95 15.32 32.06 4.00
N PHE A 96 14.31 31.56 4.75
CA PHE A 96 13.54 32.38 5.69
C PHE A 96 14.22 32.55 7.06
N ALA A 97 15.23 31.73 7.40
CA ALA A 97 15.98 31.83 8.65
C ALA A 97 16.76 33.11 8.76
N ASP A 98 17.35 33.60 7.66
CA ASP A 98 18.08 34.88 7.63
C ASP A 98 17.11 36.04 7.38
N LYS A 99 16.45 36.51 8.45
CA LYS A 99 15.48 37.60 8.40
C LYS A 99 16.09 38.91 7.88
N LYS A 100 17.36 39.19 8.21
CA LYS A 100 18.01 40.43 7.78
C LYS A 100 18.23 40.46 6.28
N ALA A 101 18.79 39.37 5.73
CA ALA A 101 18.95 39.25 4.29
C ALA A 101 17.58 39.23 3.58
N TRP A 102 16.58 38.55 4.14
CA TRP A 102 15.24 38.51 3.60
C TRP A 102 14.56 39.90 3.50
N GLU A 103 14.76 40.75 4.49
CA GLU A 103 14.21 42.13 4.50
C GLU A 103 14.86 43.06 3.49
N THR A 104 16.10 42.81 3.05
CA THR A 104 16.80 43.60 2.03
C THR A 104 16.38 43.32 0.60
N ILE A 105 15.68 42.18 0.36
CA ILE A 105 15.23 41.78 -0.97
C ILE A 105 14.02 42.63 -1.40
N ASP A 106 13.93 42.93 -2.70
CA ASP A 106 12.78 43.61 -3.29
C ASP A 106 11.45 42.99 -2.92
N LYS A 107 10.46 43.85 -2.62
CA LYS A 107 9.15 43.39 -2.12
C LYS A 107 8.42 42.46 -3.11
N ASN A 108 8.51 42.74 -4.41
CA ASN A 108 7.83 41.90 -5.42
C ASN A 108 8.48 40.52 -5.51
N TRP A 109 9.82 40.47 -5.38
CA TRP A 109 10.54 39.20 -5.32
C TRP A 109 10.15 38.39 -4.08
N ARG A 110 10.13 39.01 -2.91
CA ARG A 110 9.68 38.33 -1.67
C ARG A 110 8.29 37.73 -1.82
N GLN A 111 7.35 38.54 -2.32
CA GLN A 111 5.98 38.06 -2.56
C GLN A 111 5.93 36.86 -3.53
N GLY A 112 6.76 36.90 -4.59
CA GLY A 112 6.87 35.78 -5.52
C GLY A 112 7.36 34.50 -4.85
N VAL A 113 8.40 34.60 -4.02
CA VAL A 113 8.94 33.44 -3.28
C VAL A 113 7.97 32.91 -2.21
N GLU A 114 7.29 33.80 -1.48
CA GLU A 114 6.26 33.45 -0.50
C GLU A 114 5.09 32.70 -1.18
N ASN A 115 4.67 33.17 -2.36
CA ASN A 115 3.63 32.47 -3.14
C ASN A 115 4.08 31.07 -3.58
N LEU A 116 5.33 30.91 -4.03
CA LEU A 116 5.89 29.61 -4.38
C LEU A 116 5.95 28.68 -3.16
N HIS A 117 6.41 29.19 -2.02
CA HIS A 117 6.42 28.42 -0.77
C HIS A 117 5.01 28.01 -0.34
N SER A 118 4.03 28.90 -0.45
CA SER A 118 2.64 28.59 -0.14
C SER A 118 2.08 27.46 -1.02
N GLN A 119 2.33 27.53 -2.34
CA GLN A 119 1.92 26.46 -3.26
C GLN A 119 2.60 25.13 -2.92
N PHE A 120 3.88 25.17 -2.55
CA PHE A 120 4.62 23.99 -2.11
C PHE A 120 4.05 23.40 -0.82
N ALA A 121 3.76 24.24 0.18
CA ALA A 121 3.13 23.83 1.45
C ALA A 121 1.73 23.21 1.22
N ASP A 122 0.96 23.74 0.27
CA ASP A 122 -0.35 23.20 -0.11
C ASP A 122 -0.24 21.78 -0.71
N ILE A 123 0.83 21.48 -1.47
CA ILE A 123 1.09 20.14 -1.97
C ILE A 123 1.29 19.17 -0.79
N PHE A 124 2.10 19.56 0.19
CA PHE A 124 2.35 18.74 1.38
C PHE A 124 1.06 18.51 2.17
N LYS A 125 0.28 19.58 2.40
CA LYS A 125 -0.99 19.49 3.11
C LYS A 125 -1.99 18.53 2.41
N LYS A 126 -2.10 18.60 1.08
CA LYS A 126 -2.96 17.69 0.29
C LYS A 126 -2.52 16.23 0.41
N ARG A 127 -1.22 15.96 0.63
CA ARG A 127 -0.65 14.63 0.83
C ARG A 127 -0.59 14.21 2.30
N LYS A 128 -1.21 14.99 3.21
CA LYS A 128 -1.20 14.76 4.66
C LYS A 128 0.21 14.63 5.22
N VAL A 129 1.11 15.48 4.68
CA VAL A 129 2.45 15.67 5.21
C VAL A 129 2.38 16.78 6.24
N GLU A 130 2.81 16.49 7.46
CA GLU A 130 2.77 17.39 8.61
C GLU A 130 4.17 17.53 9.18
N VAL A 131 4.48 18.72 9.70
CA VAL A 131 5.75 18.98 10.40
C VAL A 131 5.69 18.35 11.79
N VAL A 132 6.78 17.73 12.22
CA VAL A 132 6.93 17.28 13.61
C VAL A 132 7.17 18.53 14.47
N ASP A 133 6.34 18.75 15.47
CA ASP A 133 6.53 19.82 16.44
C ASP A 133 7.46 19.34 17.55
N ALA A 134 8.77 19.65 17.41
CA ALA A 134 9.80 19.09 18.27
C ALA A 134 10.21 20.03 19.43
N VAL A 135 10.35 21.34 19.17
CA VAL A 135 10.93 22.28 20.14
C VAL A 135 10.07 22.41 21.39
N GLY A 136 10.71 22.25 22.55
CA GLY A 136 10.04 22.34 23.86
C GLY A 136 9.32 21.05 24.30
N LYS A 137 9.36 20.00 23.47
CA LYS A 137 8.81 18.67 23.84
C LYS A 137 9.89 17.74 24.41
N ILE A 138 9.45 16.71 25.09
CA ILE A 138 10.33 15.64 25.56
C ILE A 138 10.88 14.91 24.32
N PHE A 139 12.15 14.56 24.34
CA PHE A 139 12.79 13.80 23.28
C PHE A 139 12.14 12.42 23.13
N ASP A 140 11.69 12.13 21.91
CA ASP A 140 11.12 10.84 21.52
C ASP A 140 11.96 10.25 20.37
N PRO A 141 12.63 9.11 20.57
CA PRO A 141 13.44 8.48 19.52
C PRO A 141 12.65 8.09 18.26
N GLN A 142 11.34 7.98 18.32
CA GLN A 142 10.50 7.69 17.15
C GLN A 142 10.30 8.91 16.24
N GLU A 143 10.37 10.11 16.80
CA GLU A 143 10.10 11.36 16.10
C GLU A 143 11.34 12.24 15.93
N HIS A 144 12.34 12.07 16.82
CA HIS A 144 13.50 12.93 16.92
C HIS A 144 14.81 12.15 16.79
N GLU A 145 15.79 12.77 16.15
CA GLU A 145 17.18 12.30 16.06
C GLU A 145 18.07 13.34 16.77
N SER A 146 18.69 12.96 17.89
CA SER A 146 19.59 13.86 18.63
C SER A 146 21.00 13.80 18.07
N ILE A 147 21.54 14.98 17.71
CA ILE A 147 22.95 15.12 17.26
C ILE A 147 23.81 15.91 18.23
N GLY A 148 23.27 16.33 19.36
CA GLY A 148 24.03 17.04 20.36
C GLY A 148 23.23 17.42 21.58
N GLU A 149 23.95 17.93 22.58
CA GLU A 149 23.41 18.34 23.87
C GLU A 149 23.65 19.83 24.10
N ILE A 150 22.71 20.50 24.73
CA ILE A 150 22.84 21.89 25.22
C ILE A 150 22.81 21.86 26.73
N LYS A 151 23.82 22.45 27.37
CA LYS A 151 23.84 22.58 28.81
C LYS A 151 22.69 23.45 29.31
N VAL A 152 21.96 22.94 30.28
CA VAL A 152 20.85 23.63 30.91
C VAL A 152 21.02 23.64 32.43
N ASP A 153 20.58 24.74 33.06
CA ASP A 153 20.71 24.94 34.51
C ASP A 153 19.50 24.41 35.28
N LYS A 154 18.38 24.13 34.58
CA LYS A 154 17.14 23.69 35.19
C LYS A 154 16.88 22.23 34.88
N LYS A 155 16.63 21.43 35.92
CA LYS A 155 16.29 20.00 35.80
C LYS A 155 15.06 19.75 34.92
N GLU A 156 14.12 20.69 34.89
CA GLU A 156 12.89 20.62 34.06
C GLU A 156 13.20 20.63 32.56
N LYS A 157 14.40 21.09 32.16
CA LYS A 157 14.83 21.14 30.74
C LYS A 157 15.68 19.95 30.34
N GLU A 158 15.98 19.03 31.26
CA GLU A 158 16.71 17.81 30.95
C GLU A 158 15.85 16.88 30.09
N GLY A 159 16.41 16.39 28.97
CA GLY A 159 15.71 15.54 28.03
C GLY A 159 14.67 16.25 27.14
N ILE A 160 14.58 17.60 27.23
CA ILE A 160 13.69 18.39 26.36
C ILE A 160 14.46 18.82 25.13
N VAL A 161 13.78 18.83 23.99
CA VAL A 161 14.31 19.37 22.73
C VAL A 161 14.45 20.88 22.85
N MET A 162 15.70 21.34 22.86
CA MET A 162 16.04 22.76 23.03
C MET A 162 16.17 23.50 21.69
N GLU A 163 16.63 22.82 20.67
CA GLU A 163 16.85 23.39 19.35
C GLU A 163 16.53 22.35 18.27
N GLU A 164 15.83 22.76 17.22
CA GLU A 164 15.60 21.97 16.01
C GLU A 164 16.48 22.51 14.90
N LEU A 165 17.39 21.68 14.39
CA LEU A 165 18.34 22.03 13.33
C LEU A 165 17.78 21.72 11.95
N ARG A 166 16.91 20.71 11.86
CA ARG A 166 16.22 20.31 10.64
C ARG A 166 14.86 19.76 11.01
N ARG A 167 13.83 20.21 10.32
CA ARG A 167 12.45 19.79 10.58
C ARG A 167 12.22 18.34 10.27
N GLY A 168 11.53 17.67 11.15
CA GLY A 168 10.95 16.35 10.91
C GLY A 168 9.61 16.43 10.22
N TYR A 169 9.22 15.34 9.55
CA TYR A 169 7.95 15.27 8.85
C TYR A 169 7.27 13.91 9.07
N LYS A 170 5.95 13.95 9.19
CA LYS A 170 5.06 12.80 9.22
C LYS A 170 4.20 12.78 7.96
N MET A 171 3.85 11.60 7.49
CA MET A 171 2.91 11.41 6.40
C MET A 171 1.90 10.34 6.79
N HIS A 172 0.62 10.67 6.73
CA HIS A 172 -0.46 9.78 7.22
C HIS A 172 -0.23 9.28 8.66
N GLY A 173 0.33 10.12 9.53
CA GLY A 173 0.62 9.79 10.92
C GLY A 173 1.92 9.00 11.15
N ALA A 174 2.58 8.51 10.10
CA ALA A 174 3.88 7.84 10.21
C ALA A 174 5.03 8.81 9.98
N VAL A 175 6.09 8.72 10.77
CA VAL A 175 7.31 9.52 10.60
C VAL A 175 8.02 9.08 9.33
N ILE A 176 8.20 10.03 8.41
CA ILE A 176 8.96 9.81 7.16
C ILE A 176 10.39 10.35 7.26
N ARG A 177 10.60 11.37 8.10
CA ARG A 177 11.91 11.91 8.47
C ARG A 177 11.84 12.44 9.90
N PRO A 178 12.71 11.99 10.83
CA PRO A 178 12.76 12.55 12.18
C PRO A 178 13.28 14.00 12.18
N SER A 179 12.88 14.78 13.19
CA SER A 179 13.48 16.08 13.44
C SER A 179 14.90 15.92 13.98
N LEU A 180 15.85 16.65 13.40
CA LEU A 180 17.23 16.68 13.85
C LEU A 180 17.37 17.74 14.95
N VAL A 181 17.66 17.31 16.17
CA VAL A 181 17.52 18.14 17.36
C VAL A 181 18.75 18.14 18.27
N LYS A 182 18.84 19.16 19.13
CA LYS A 182 19.70 19.16 20.33
C LYS A 182 18.82 19.10 21.58
N ILE A 183 19.21 18.25 22.52
CA ILE A 183 18.49 18.04 23.77
C ILE A 183 19.16 18.75 24.95
N GLY A 184 18.37 19.15 25.93
CA GLY A 184 18.87 19.70 27.16
C GLY A 184 19.54 18.63 28.01
N LYS A 185 20.74 18.92 28.52
CA LYS A 185 21.48 18.10 29.48
C LYS A 185 21.83 18.94 30.68
N LEU A 186 21.50 18.48 31.88
CA LEU A 186 21.85 19.15 33.11
C LEU A 186 23.37 19.26 33.25
N SER A 187 23.87 20.44 33.61
CA SER A 187 25.29 20.69 33.78
C SER A 187 25.83 20.13 35.10
#